data_3db59a785e9504b7592e1285b7225af7
#
_entry.id   3db59a785e9504b7592e1285b7225af7
#
_cell.length_a   1.000
_cell.length_b   1.000
_cell.length_c   1.000
_cell.angle_alpha   90.00
_cell.angle_beta   90.00
_cell.angle_gamma   90.00
#
_symmetry.space_group_name_H-M   'P 1'
#
loop_
_entity.id
_entity.type
_entity.pdbx_description
1 polymer ?
#
loop_
_entity_poly.entity_id
_entity_poly.type
_entity_poly.pdbx_seq_one_letter_code
_entity_poly.pdbx_strand_id
1 'polypeptide(L)'
;AQQENARALMALVAAFGHMQTKDPADPAVQAQVQKLQAFITEHYYTCTKEILHSLGQMYGAGGEFTANINAAGGPGAAEFARKAIERYCCG
;
A
#
# COMPACT_ATOMS: atom_id res chain seq x y z
N ALA A 1 -0.88 -16.71 13.05
CA ALA A 1 -0.22 -16.86 11.81
C ALA A 1 -0.85 -16.04 10.69
N GLN A 2 -1.90 -16.51 10.02
CA GLN A 2 -2.48 -15.76 8.89
C GLN A 2 -3.07 -14.41 9.32
N GLN A 3 -3.69 -14.37 10.49
CA GLN A 3 -4.26 -13.11 10.99
C GLN A 3 -3.19 -12.08 11.31
N GLU A 4 -2.06 -12.52 11.81
CA GLU A 4 -0.94 -11.63 12.11
C GLU A 4 -0.37 -11.02 10.82
N ASN A 5 -0.24 -11.82 9.77
CA ASN A 5 0.23 -11.34 8.49
C ASN A 5 -0.76 -10.36 7.87
N ALA A 6 -2.06 -10.62 7.97
CA ALA A 6 -3.08 -9.72 7.45
C ALA A 6 -3.07 -8.38 8.19
N ARG A 7 -2.88 -8.40 9.50
CA ARG A 7 -2.78 -7.17 10.30
C ARG A 7 -1.52 -6.39 9.95
N ALA A 8 -0.40 -7.08 9.79
CA ALA A 8 0.86 -6.44 9.43
C ALA A 8 0.78 -5.82 8.04
N LEU A 9 0.16 -6.53 7.10
CA LEU A 9 -0.05 -6.01 5.76
C LEU A 9 -0.92 -4.75 5.78
N MET A 10 -2.04 -4.81 6.51
CA MET A 10 -2.92 -3.65 6.65
C MET A 10 -2.20 -2.47 7.30
N ALA A 11 -1.36 -2.73 8.31
CA ALA A 11 -0.59 -1.67 8.96
C ALA A 11 0.38 -1.00 7.99
N LEU A 12 1.02 -1.78 7.10
CA LEU A 12 1.92 -1.22 6.10
C LEU A 12 1.17 -0.32 5.11
N VAL A 13 -0.01 -0.74 4.68
CA VAL A 13 -0.83 0.05 3.75
C VAL A 13 -1.41 1.27 4.45
N ALA A 14 -1.90 1.08 5.68
CA ALA A 14 -2.49 2.17 6.47
C ALA A 14 -1.46 3.26 6.78
N ALA A 15 -0.18 2.90 6.89
CA ALA A 15 0.88 3.87 7.16
C ALA A 15 0.96 4.96 6.11
N PHE A 16 0.53 4.69 4.88
CA PHE A 16 0.46 5.72 3.84
C PHE A 16 -0.46 6.88 4.24
N GLY A 17 -1.45 6.61 5.07
CA GLY A 17 -2.35 7.65 5.58
C GLY A 17 -1.62 8.72 6.39
N HIS A 18 -0.53 8.36 7.04
CA HIS A 18 0.29 9.28 7.82
C HIS A 18 1.32 10.01 6.96
N MET A 19 1.41 9.68 5.68
CA MET A 19 2.37 10.27 4.75
C MET A 19 1.71 11.18 3.71
N GLN A 20 0.42 11.47 3.86
CA GLN A 20 -0.34 12.21 2.86
C GLN A 20 0.12 13.66 2.68
N THR A 21 0.87 14.19 3.64
CA THR A 21 1.46 15.52 3.52
C THR A 21 2.70 15.54 2.64
N LYS A 22 3.19 14.34 2.27
CA LYS A 22 4.37 14.18 1.41
C LYS A 22 3.93 13.91 -0.03
N ASP A 23 4.86 14.11 -0.96
CA ASP A 23 4.64 13.74 -2.35
C ASP A 23 4.67 12.21 -2.48
N PRO A 24 3.81 11.58 -3.32
CA PRO A 24 3.91 10.14 -3.55
C PRO A 24 5.29 9.67 -4.02
N ALA A 25 6.05 10.53 -4.68
CA ALA A 25 7.40 10.22 -5.14
C ALA A 25 8.47 10.47 -4.07
N ASP A 26 8.11 10.97 -2.89
CA ASP A 26 9.06 11.23 -1.81
C ASP A 26 9.80 9.95 -1.45
N PRO A 27 11.13 10.00 -1.25
CA PRO A 27 11.90 8.80 -0.90
C PRO A 27 11.36 8.02 0.29
N ALA A 28 10.83 8.70 1.30
CA ALA A 28 10.24 8.04 2.47
C ALA A 28 8.99 7.27 2.07
N VAL A 29 8.17 7.82 1.19
CA VAL A 29 6.96 7.16 0.69
C VAL A 29 7.34 5.98 -0.17
N GLN A 30 8.31 6.13 -1.06
CA GLN A 30 8.76 5.06 -1.93
C GLN A 30 9.40 3.93 -1.12
N ALA A 31 10.10 4.24 -0.03
CA ALA A 31 10.64 3.24 0.87
C ALA A 31 9.52 2.41 1.51
N GLN A 32 8.40 3.04 1.83
CA GLN A 32 7.24 2.33 2.37
C GLN A 32 6.64 1.37 1.34
N VAL A 33 6.57 1.77 0.06
CA VAL A 33 6.12 0.89 -1.01
C VAL A 33 7.05 -0.32 -1.13
N GLN A 34 8.35 -0.10 -1.03
CA GLN A 34 9.34 -1.17 -1.07
C GLN A 34 9.15 -2.15 0.08
N LYS A 35 8.88 -1.65 1.28
CA LYS A 35 8.58 -2.49 2.44
C LYS A 35 7.34 -3.34 2.20
N LEU A 36 6.31 -2.75 1.62
CA LEU A 36 5.08 -3.46 1.29
C LEU A 36 5.36 -4.60 0.31
N GLN A 37 6.10 -4.31 -0.75
CA GLN A 37 6.46 -5.31 -1.75
C GLN A 37 7.26 -6.46 -1.12
N ALA A 38 8.25 -6.12 -0.31
CA ALA A 38 9.09 -7.12 0.35
C ALA A 38 8.28 -7.99 1.31
N PHE A 39 7.36 -7.40 2.05
CA PHE A 39 6.51 -8.13 2.97
C PHE A 39 5.65 -9.15 2.23
N ILE A 40 5.02 -8.75 1.12
CA ILE A 40 4.19 -9.65 0.33
C ILE A 40 5.05 -10.78 -0.24
N THR A 41 6.23 -10.45 -0.75
CA THR A 41 7.14 -11.44 -1.33
C THR A 41 7.57 -12.47 -0.28
N GLU A 42 7.81 -12.03 0.95
CA GLU A 42 8.26 -12.91 2.02
C GLU A 42 7.15 -13.82 2.56
N HIS A 43 5.92 -13.29 2.68
CA HIS A 43 4.87 -13.97 3.42
C HIS A 43 3.76 -14.57 2.57
N TYR A 44 3.61 -14.15 1.31
CA TYR A 44 2.52 -14.62 0.46
C TYR A 44 3.01 -15.25 -0.84
N TYR A 45 3.61 -14.46 -1.70
CA TYR A 45 4.09 -14.91 -3.03
C TYR A 45 5.04 -13.85 -3.57
N THR A 46 5.83 -14.23 -4.59
CA THR A 46 6.72 -13.26 -5.22
C THR A 46 5.89 -12.12 -5.82
N CYS A 47 6.06 -10.93 -5.26
CA CYS A 47 5.31 -9.74 -5.65
C CYS A 47 6.14 -8.92 -6.65
N THR A 48 5.86 -9.10 -7.93
CA THR A 48 6.49 -8.31 -8.98
C THR A 48 5.88 -6.90 -9.00
N LYS A 49 6.52 -5.97 -9.71
CA LYS A 49 5.96 -4.62 -9.87
C LYS A 49 4.59 -4.65 -10.56
N GLU A 50 4.40 -5.56 -11.51
CA GLU A 50 3.09 -5.70 -12.18
C GLU A 50 2.00 -6.12 -11.21
N ILE A 51 2.30 -7.10 -10.35
CA ILE A 51 1.35 -7.56 -9.34
C ILE A 51 1.09 -6.43 -8.34
N LEU A 52 2.14 -5.76 -7.89
CA LEU A 52 2.02 -4.65 -6.94
C LEU A 52 1.16 -3.52 -7.52
N HIS A 53 1.34 -3.20 -8.79
CA HIS A 53 0.53 -2.18 -9.47
C HIS A 53 -0.95 -2.56 -9.45
N SER A 54 -1.25 -3.83 -9.76
CA SER A 54 -2.63 -4.32 -9.71
C SER A 54 -3.23 -4.22 -8.30
N LEU A 55 -2.44 -4.56 -7.27
CA LEU A 55 -2.89 -4.42 -5.89
C LEU A 55 -3.19 -2.96 -5.56
N GLY A 56 -2.33 -2.05 -6.00
CA GLY A 56 -2.54 -0.62 -5.78
C GLY A 56 -3.83 -0.12 -6.41
N GLN A 57 -4.13 -0.58 -7.62
CA GLN A 57 -5.39 -0.23 -8.29
C GLN A 57 -6.59 -0.74 -7.49
N MET A 58 -6.49 -1.94 -6.96
CA MET A 58 -7.55 -2.52 -6.12
C MET A 58 -7.75 -1.73 -4.84
N TYR A 59 -6.68 -1.30 -4.20
CA TYR A 59 -6.75 -0.54 -2.96
C TYR A 59 -7.48 0.79 -3.15
N GLY A 60 -7.32 1.43 -4.29
CA GLY A 60 -7.94 2.72 -4.59
C GLY A 60 -9.23 2.64 -5.39
N ALA A 61 -9.78 1.45 -5.60
CA ALA A 61 -10.93 1.26 -6.48
C ALA A 61 -12.28 1.70 -5.89
N GLY A 62 -12.33 2.01 -4.60
CA GLY A 62 -13.56 2.47 -3.95
C GLY A 62 -14.41 1.38 -3.33
N GLY A 63 -13.89 0.15 -3.29
CA GLY A 63 -14.61 -0.98 -2.71
C GLY A 63 -14.33 -1.15 -1.21
N GLU A 64 -14.56 -2.36 -0.73
CA GLU A 64 -14.40 -2.71 0.68
C GLU A 64 -12.96 -2.53 1.16
N PHE A 65 -11.98 -2.88 0.34
CA PHE A 65 -10.57 -2.66 0.66
C PHE A 65 -10.26 -1.19 0.88
N THR A 66 -10.78 -0.33 0.01
CA THR A 66 -10.60 1.12 0.13
C THR A 66 -11.15 1.61 1.46
N ALA A 67 -12.36 1.17 1.81
CA ALA A 67 -13.01 1.56 3.06
C ALA A 67 -12.20 1.10 4.28
N ASN A 68 -11.69 -0.13 4.25
CA ASN A 68 -10.90 -0.69 5.35
C ASN A 68 -9.57 0.05 5.53
N ILE A 69 -8.91 0.37 4.43
CA ILE A 69 -7.64 1.10 4.46
C ILE A 69 -7.86 2.52 5.02
N ASN A 70 -8.93 3.19 4.57
CA ASN A 70 -9.25 4.53 5.05
C ASN A 70 -9.66 4.52 6.52
N ALA A 71 -10.32 3.46 6.97
CA ALA A 71 -10.66 3.31 8.40
C ALA A 71 -9.41 3.17 9.26
N ALA A 72 -8.41 2.45 8.78
CA ALA A 72 -7.17 2.20 9.52
C ALA A 72 -6.19 3.36 9.43
N GLY A 73 -6.06 3.98 8.26
CA GLY A 73 -5.06 5.01 7.99
C GLY A 73 -5.58 6.43 7.91
N GLY A 74 -6.92 6.60 7.93
CA GLY A 74 -7.55 7.90 7.80
C GLY A 74 -8.07 8.17 6.40
N PRO A 75 -8.92 9.20 6.23
CA PRO A 75 -9.49 9.54 4.93
C PRO A 75 -8.37 9.80 3.90
N GLY A 76 -8.52 9.23 2.72
CA GLY A 76 -7.56 9.39 1.63
C GLY A 76 -6.36 8.46 1.66
N ALA A 77 -6.22 7.62 2.71
CA ALA A 77 -5.07 6.72 2.83
C ALA A 77 -4.97 5.75 1.64
N ALA A 78 -6.08 5.15 1.24
CA ALA A 78 -6.11 4.19 0.13
C ALA A 78 -5.73 4.85 -1.19
N GLU A 79 -6.25 6.03 -1.45
CA GLU A 79 -5.93 6.78 -2.67
C GLU A 79 -4.46 7.17 -2.71
N PHE A 80 -3.93 7.62 -1.57
CA PHE A 80 -2.50 7.97 -1.49
C PHE A 80 -1.63 6.74 -1.71
N ALA A 81 -2.00 5.60 -1.11
CA ALA A 81 -1.28 4.34 -1.32
C ALA A 81 -1.26 3.95 -2.80
N ARG A 82 -2.41 4.08 -3.48
CA ARG A 82 -2.50 3.80 -4.91
C ARG A 82 -1.53 4.68 -5.71
N LYS A 83 -1.51 5.97 -5.43
CA LYS A 83 -0.63 6.91 -6.12
C LYS A 83 0.84 6.59 -5.87
N ALA A 84 1.18 6.26 -4.63
CA ALA A 84 2.55 5.90 -4.27
C ALA A 84 3.01 4.63 -5.00
N ILE A 85 2.14 3.62 -5.05
CA ILE A 85 2.43 2.37 -5.74
C ILE A 85 2.57 2.58 -7.23
N GLU A 86 1.70 3.39 -7.84
CA GLU A 86 1.82 3.72 -9.26
C GLU A 86 3.16 4.38 -9.55
N ARG A 87 3.56 5.31 -8.72
CA ARG A 87 4.84 5.99 -8.91
C ARG A 87 6.01 5.02 -8.79
N TYR A 88 5.95 4.10 -7.85
CA TYR A 88 6.99 3.08 -7.66
C TYR A 88 7.09 2.16 -8.88
N CYS A 89 5.95 1.72 -9.40
CA CYS A 89 5.91 0.75 -10.50
C CYS A 89 6.18 1.38 -11.87
N CYS A 90 5.76 2.63 -12.06
CA CYS A 90 5.80 3.29 -13.36
C CYS A 90 6.82 4.43 -13.42
N GLY A 91 7.38 4.74 -12.30
CA GLY A 91 8.39 5.78 -12.20
C GLY A 91 9.77 5.30 -12.47
#